data_3e4d08bcc723efd37fb9de86c95bba8d
#
_entry.id   3e4d08bcc723efd37fb9de86c95bba8d
#
_cell.length_a   1.000
_cell.length_b   1.000
_cell.length_c   1.000
_cell.angle_alpha   90.00
_cell.angle_beta   90.00
_cell.angle_gamma   90.00
#
_symmetry.space_group_name_H-M   'P 1'
#
loop_
_entity.id
_entity.type
_entity.pdbx_description
1 polymer ?
#
loop_
_entity_poly.entity_id
_entity_poly.type
_entity_poly.pdbx_seq_one_letter_code
_entity_poly.pdbx_strand_id
1 'polypeptide(L)'
;IYEILAEKYVIRSKWHKNQKRGAVPTASGPRAVIQMDTVAFGGVFAFTGIDIYTREAEVMLRPALTSEDGAAFLQAAMGHRFTGRVAVLQTDGGPEFKGSFAHQARAYCERHRIARPYKKNEQAYIESFNRTLRKECLGWGTYHVEDLPRLIPEVHTFLDRYHDHRPHLGLVPMRPPLPAPSAQED
;
A
#
# COMPACT_ATOMS: atom_id res chain seq x y z
N ILE A 1 -7.92 15.92 -37.65
CA ILE A 1 -8.82 15.61 -36.49
C ILE A 1 -8.20 16.09 -35.19
N TYR A 2 -6.92 15.80 -34.92
CA TYR A 2 -6.23 16.20 -33.69
C TYR A 2 -6.12 17.75 -33.55
N GLU A 3 -5.81 18.44 -34.64
CA GLU A 3 -5.74 19.90 -34.68
C GLU A 3 -7.09 20.57 -34.41
N ILE A 4 -8.16 20.04 -34.98
CA ILE A 4 -9.53 20.55 -34.77
C ILE A 4 -9.97 20.34 -33.30
N LEU A 5 -9.58 19.23 -32.70
CA LEU A 5 -9.90 18.95 -31.30
C LEU A 5 -9.05 19.83 -30.36
N ALA A 6 -7.82 20.14 -30.74
CA ALA A 6 -6.95 21.02 -29.96
C ALA A 6 -7.41 22.49 -30.00
N GLU A 7 -8.01 22.95 -31.11
CA GLU A 7 -8.60 24.28 -31.25
C GLU A 7 -9.91 24.45 -30.47
N LYS A 8 -10.81 23.46 -30.53
CA LYS A 8 -12.13 23.53 -29.87
C LYS A 8 -12.15 23.08 -28.42
N TYR A 9 -11.26 22.21 -28.04
CA TYR A 9 -11.18 21.65 -26.70
C TYR A 9 -9.77 21.80 -26.20
N VAL A 10 -9.55 22.28 -25.00
CA VAL A 10 -8.22 22.39 -24.39
C VAL A 10 -7.69 20.98 -24.12
N ILE A 11 -7.24 20.31 -25.19
CA ILE A 11 -6.56 19.02 -25.10
C ILE A 11 -5.15 19.28 -24.60
N ARG A 12 -4.95 19.13 -23.32
CA ARG A 12 -3.60 19.16 -22.75
C ARG A 12 -2.84 17.94 -23.25
N SER A 13 -1.89 18.17 -24.13
CA SER A 13 -0.98 17.14 -24.64
C SER A 13 -0.34 16.38 -23.46
N LYS A 14 -0.27 15.05 -23.58
CA LYS A 14 0.47 14.19 -22.62
C LYS A 14 1.93 14.59 -22.48
N TRP A 15 2.50 15.30 -23.46
CA TRP A 15 3.87 15.79 -23.47
C TRP A 15 4.21 16.78 -22.36
N HIS A 16 3.25 17.59 -21.91
CA HIS A 16 3.44 18.51 -20.80
C HIS A 16 3.48 17.80 -19.44
N LYS A 17 3.24 16.50 -19.39
CA LYS A 17 3.28 15.67 -18.21
C LYS A 17 4.53 14.79 -18.11
N ASN A 18 5.58 15.05 -18.87
CA ASN A 18 6.89 14.45 -18.61
C ASN A 18 7.52 15.07 -17.34
N GLN A 19 6.79 14.98 -16.24
CA GLN A 19 7.37 15.10 -14.92
C GLN A 19 8.42 13.99 -14.83
N LYS A 20 9.68 14.37 -14.65
CA LYS A 20 10.77 13.42 -14.42
C LYS A 20 10.32 12.45 -13.34
N ARG A 21 10.07 11.20 -13.73
CA ARG A 21 9.75 10.13 -12.78
C ARG A 21 10.93 10.06 -11.84
N GLY A 22 10.72 10.29 -10.55
CA GLY A 22 11.76 10.10 -9.56
C GLY A 22 12.26 8.65 -9.56
N ALA A 23 13.41 8.40 -8.96
CA ALA A 23 13.88 7.04 -8.74
C ALA A 23 12.84 6.28 -7.91
N VAL A 24 12.67 4.99 -8.23
CA VAL A 24 11.86 4.08 -7.40
C VAL A 24 12.57 3.94 -6.06
N PRO A 25 11.86 4.01 -4.92
CA PRO A 25 12.47 3.80 -3.60
C PRO A 25 13.18 2.45 -3.54
N THR A 26 14.33 2.42 -2.89
CA THR A 26 15.09 1.21 -2.61
C THR A 26 15.18 1.00 -1.11
N ALA A 27 15.25 -0.27 -0.68
CA ALA A 27 15.47 -0.65 0.70
C ALA A 27 16.69 -1.56 0.80
N SER A 28 17.50 -1.37 1.83
CA SER A 28 18.72 -2.13 2.07
C SER A 28 18.47 -3.48 2.78
N GLY A 29 17.28 -3.65 3.35
CA GLY A 29 16.89 -4.86 4.08
C GLY A 29 15.44 -4.80 4.55
N PRO A 30 14.98 -5.85 5.24
CA PRO A 30 13.66 -5.85 5.88
C PRO A 30 13.48 -4.65 6.81
N ARG A 31 12.28 -4.08 6.84
CA ARG A 31 11.91 -2.92 7.71
C ARG A 31 12.72 -1.63 7.43
N ALA A 32 13.54 -1.60 6.37
CA ALA A 32 14.22 -0.37 5.98
C ALA A 32 13.22 0.69 5.46
N VAL A 33 12.24 0.29 4.69
CA VAL A 33 11.17 1.18 4.21
C VAL A 33 9.84 0.43 4.17
N ILE A 34 8.85 0.95 4.89
CA ILE A 34 7.45 0.53 4.77
C ILE A 34 6.67 1.68 4.14
N GLN A 35 5.90 1.37 3.11
CA GLN A 35 4.95 2.30 2.50
C GLN A 35 3.54 2.00 3.00
N MET A 36 2.79 3.05 3.36
CA MET A 36 1.38 2.95 3.73
C MET A 36 0.55 3.91 2.90
N ASP A 37 -0.68 3.47 2.59
CA ASP A 37 -1.63 4.19 1.74
C ASP A 37 -3.06 3.77 2.08
N THR A 38 -4.04 4.45 1.52
CA THR A 38 -5.45 4.11 1.66
C THR A 38 -6.13 3.98 0.31
N VAL A 39 -7.07 3.06 0.23
CA VAL A 39 -7.89 2.83 -0.96
C VAL A 39 -9.36 2.92 -0.58
N ALA A 40 -10.08 3.85 -1.21
CA ALA A 40 -11.51 3.99 -1.01
C ALA A 40 -12.30 3.01 -1.90
N PHE A 41 -13.31 2.38 -1.29
CA PHE A 41 -14.28 1.49 -1.91
C PHE A 41 -15.71 1.93 -1.54
N GLY A 42 -16.03 3.20 -1.75
CA GLY A 42 -17.32 3.79 -1.33
C GLY A 42 -17.34 4.06 0.17
N GLY A 43 -18.20 3.36 0.91
CA GLY A 43 -18.31 3.46 2.38
C GLY A 43 -17.27 2.64 3.16
N VAL A 44 -16.39 1.92 2.47
CA VAL A 44 -15.32 1.11 3.08
C VAL A 44 -13.96 1.62 2.63
N PHE A 45 -13.03 1.73 3.55
CA PHE A 45 -11.65 2.16 3.32
C PHE A 45 -10.68 1.03 3.68
N ALA A 46 -9.81 0.68 2.75
CA ALA A 46 -8.71 -0.25 3.00
C ALA A 46 -7.44 0.55 3.33
N PHE A 47 -7.00 0.48 4.57
CA PHE A 47 -5.67 0.90 4.97
C PHE A 47 -4.69 -0.20 4.59
N THR A 48 -3.65 0.14 3.87
CA THR A 48 -2.71 -0.82 3.31
C THR A 48 -1.27 -0.47 3.66
N GLY A 49 -0.43 -1.48 3.83
CA GLY A 49 1.00 -1.31 4.08
C GLY A 49 1.81 -2.36 3.35
N ILE A 50 3.02 -2.02 2.92
CA ILE A 50 3.96 -2.95 2.29
C ILE A 50 5.39 -2.65 2.72
N ASP A 51 6.13 -3.69 3.10
CA ASP A 51 7.58 -3.64 3.18
C ASP A 51 8.16 -3.75 1.76
N ILE A 52 8.84 -2.71 1.30
CA ILE A 52 9.32 -2.67 -0.09
C ILE A 52 10.50 -3.61 -0.36
N TYR A 53 11.11 -4.19 0.68
CA TYR A 53 12.17 -5.19 0.55
C TYR A 53 11.60 -6.60 0.51
N THR A 54 10.86 -7.00 1.55
CA THR A 54 10.33 -8.36 1.69
C THR A 54 9.08 -8.60 0.86
N ARG A 55 8.34 -7.55 0.47
CA ARG A 55 7.00 -7.59 -0.15
C ARG A 55 5.90 -8.05 0.80
N GLU A 56 6.21 -8.26 2.09
CA GLU A 56 5.16 -8.48 3.07
C GLU A 56 4.20 -7.30 3.09
N ALA A 57 2.92 -7.59 3.20
CA ALA A 57 1.87 -6.57 3.15
C ALA A 57 0.84 -6.79 4.26
N GLU A 58 0.16 -5.72 4.63
CA GLU A 58 -0.95 -5.74 5.59
C GLU A 58 -2.10 -4.90 5.08
N VAL A 59 -3.33 -5.33 5.41
CA VAL A 59 -4.56 -4.63 5.03
C VAL A 59 -5.54 -4.65 6.21
N MET A 60 -6.12 -3.48 6.49
CA MET A 60 -7.22 -3.36 7.44
C MET A 60 -8.37 -2.60 6.80
N LEU A 61 -9.57 -3.17 6.81
CA LEU A 61 -10.78 -2.50 6.35
C LEU A 61 -11.42 -1.70 7.48
N ARG A 62 -11.82 -0.46 7.18
CA ARG A 62 -12.44 0.46 8.14
C ARG A 62 -13.65 1.17 7.51
N PRO A 63 -14.65 1.55 8.33
CA PRO A 63 -15.82 2.29 7.87
C PRO A 63 -15.56 3.79 7.67
N ALA A 64 -14.41 4.30 8.12
CA ALA A 64 -14.08 5.72 8.07
C ALA A 64 -12.61 5.93 7.71
N LEU A 65 -12.30 7.15 7.27
CA LEU A 65 -10.95 7.61 6.90
C LEU A 65 -10.51 8.67 7.89
N THR A 66 -10.19 8.25 9.11
CA THR A 66 -9.77 9.14 10.20
C THR A 66 -8.32 8.90 10.61
N SER A 67 -7.71 9.85 11.32
CA SER A 67 -6.36 9.66 11.86
C SER A 67 -6.33 8.60 12.97
N GLU A 68 -7.43 8.36 13.63
CA GLU A 68 -7.63 7.30 14.63
C GLU A 68 -7.67 5.93 13.96
N ASP A 69 -8.35 5.80 12.82
CA ASP A 69 -8.35 4.57 12.02
C ASP A 69 -6.95 4.28 11.44
N GLY A 70 -6.26 5.32 10.97
CA GLY A 70 -4.86 5.23 10.55
C GLY A 70 -3.95 4.75 11.67
N ALA A 71 -4.11 5.31 12.88
CA ALA A 71 -3.35 4.91 14.06
C ALA A 71 -3.65 3.46 14.48
N ALA A 72 -4.91 3.04 14.44
CA ALA A 72 -5.31 1.66 14.71
C ALA A 72 -4.70 0.68 13.70
N PHE A 73 -4.71 1.05 12.41
CA PHE A 73 -4.03 0.26 11.37
C PHE A 73 -2.53 0.16 11.63
N LEU A 74 -1.86 1.27 11.91
CA LEU A 74 -0.43 1.28 12.21
C LEU A 74 -0.10 0.34 13.37
N GLN A 75 -0.85 0.43 14.48
CA GLN A 75 -0.64 -0.41 15.65
C GLN A 75 -0.80 -1.90 15.31
N ALA A 76 -1.86 -2.26 14.60
CA ALA A 76 -2.11 -3.64 14.20
C ALA A 76 -1.03 -4.16 13.24
N ALA A 77 -0.68 -3.39 12.22
CA ALA A 77 0.33 -3.76 11.22
C ALA A 77 1.71 -3.94 11.86
N MET A 78 2.09 -3.04 12.76
CA MET A 78 3.37 -3.12 13.47
C MET A 78 3.41 -4.24 14.52
N GLY A 79 2.28 -4.56 15.13
CA GLY A 79 2.18 -5.67 16.10
C GLY A 79 2.12 -7.06 15.46
N HIS A 80 1.67 -7.14 14.22
CA HIS A 80 1.47 -8.41 13.50
C HIS A 80 2.51 -8.63 12.39
N ARG A 81 2.44 -7.84 11.34
CA ARG A 81 3.21 -8.08 10.10
C ARG A 81 4.59 -7.44 10.10
N PHE A 82 4.68 -6.18 10.53
CA PHE A 82 5.91 -5.40 10.44
C PHE A 82 6.59 -5.29 11.81
N THR A 83 6.71 -6.40 12.52
CA THR A 83 7.30 -6.42 13.87
C THR A 83 8.71 -5.80 13.89
N GLY A 84 9.03 -5.12 14.98
CA GLY A 84 10.29 -4.42 15.17
C GLY A 84 10.25 -2.94 14.80
N ARG A 85 11.39 -2.28 14.83
CA ARG A 85 11.52 -0.86 14.49
C ARG A 85 11.77 -0.68 13.00
N VAL A 86 11.06 0.24 12.39
CA VAL A 86 11.16 0.57 10.97
C VAL A 86 12.05 1.78 10.78
N ALA A 87 13.00 1.76 9.85
CA ALA A 87 13.83 2.92 9.60
C ALA A 87 13.01 4.06 8.96
N VAL A 88 12.25 3.79 7.92
CA VAL A 88 11.42 4.79 7.25
C VAL A 88 10.00 4.28 7.07
N LEU A 89 9.03 4.96 7.65
CA LEU A 89 7.61 4.82 7.36
C LEU A 89 7.21 5.91 6.37
N GLN A 90 6.73 5.54 5.19
CA GLN A 90 6.37 6.50 4.14
C GLN A 90 4.89 6.46 3.83
N THR A 91 4.24 7.64 3.81
CA THR A 91 2.82 7.84 3.46
C THR A 91 2.68 8.96 2.42
N ASP A 92 1.52 9.12 1.84
CA ASP A 92 1.22 10.23 0.91
C ASP A 92 0.92 11.57 1.61
N GLY A 93 0.72 11.55 2.92
CA GLY A 93 0.39 12.74 3.71
C GLY A 93 -1.09 13.10 3.73
N GLY A 94 -1.96 12.16 3.42
CA GLY A 94 -3.40 12.27 3.63
C GLY A 94 -3.76 12.62 5.08
N PRO A 95 -4.98 13.10 5.35
CA PRO A 95 -5.40 13.49 6.71
C PRO A 95 -5.36 12.32 7.69
N GLU A 96 -5.61 11.09 7.25
CA GLU A 96 -5.56 9.86 8.02
C GLU A 96 -4.14 9.52 8.54
N PHE A 97 -3.10 10.05 7.90
CA PHE A 97 -1.70 9.86 8.30
C PHE A 97 -1.13 11.04 9.12
N LYS A 98 -1.99 11.93 9.58
CA LYS A 98 -1.66 13.05 10.46
C LYS A 98 -2.10 12.77 11.90
N GLY A 99 -2.14 13.79 12.74
CA GLY A 99 -2.71 13.71 14.10
C GLY A 99 -2.26 12.47 14.88
N SER A 100 -3.23 11.64 15.27
CA SER A 100 -3.03 10.42 16.06
C SER A 100 -2.07 9.43 15.40
N PHE A 101 -2.17 9.24 14.07
CA PHE A 101 -1.23 8.41 13.31
C PHE A 101 0.20 8.92 13.43
N ALA A 102 0.44 10.19 13.12
CA ALA A 102 1.79 10.76 13.13
C ALA A 102 2.42 10.77 14.54
N HIS A 103 1.60 10.92 15.57
CA HIS A 103 2.04 10.79 16.96
C HIS A 103 2.49 9.36 17.26
N GLN A 104 1.70 8.36 16.92
CA GLN A 104 2.01 6.95 17.16
C GLN A 104 3.18 6.45 16.30
N ALA A 105 3.35 6.94 15.09
CA ALA A 105 4.43 6.54 14.18
C ALA A 105 5.83 6.74 14.80
N ARG A 106 5.99 7.72 15.70
CA ARG A 106 7.25 7.98 16.41
C ARG A 106 7.72 6.80 17.27
N ALA A 107 6.80 5.98 17.76
CA ALA A 107 7.14 4.80 18.56
C ALA A 107 7.64 3.64 17.68
N TYR A 108 7.22 3.58 16.42
CA TYR A 108 7.46 2.45 15.52
C TYR A 108 8.54 2.68 14.47
N CYS A 109 8.82 3.93 14.11
CA CYS A 109 9.81 4.23 13.07
C CYS A 109 10.83 5.29 13.52
N GLU A 110 12.00 5.28 12.87
CA GLU A 110 13.01 6.33 13.08
C GLU A 110 12.58 7.63 12.38
N ARG A 111 11.95 7.49 11.20
CA ARG A 111 11.49 8.64 10.43
C ARG A 111 10.15 8.34 9.74
N HIS A 112 9.16 9.17 10.02
CA HIS A 112 7.95 9.25 9.19
C HIS A 112 8.22 10.23 8.03
N ARG A 113 8.14 9.73 6.80
CA ARG A 113 8.37 10.50 5.58
C ARG A 113 7.05 10.65 4.81
N ILE A 114 6.75 11.87 4.41
CA ILE A 114 5.64 12.14 3.51
C ILE A 114 6.18 12.15 2.07
N ALA A 115 5.57 11.37 1.18
CA ALA A 115 5.89 11.33 -0.23
C ALA A 115 5.64 12.70 -0.86
N ARG A 116 6.54 13.12 -1.75
CA ARG A 116 6.43 14.42 -2.40
C ARG A 116 5.30 14.40 -3.44
N PRO A 117 4.45 15.45 -3.46
CA PRO A 117 3.44 15.60 -4.49
C PRO A 117 4.06 15.49 -5.90
N TYR A 118 3.35 14.84 -6.81
CA TYR A 118 3.75 14.70 -8.22
C TYR A 118 5.00 13.84 -8.51
N LYS A 119 5.62 13.21 -7.53
CA LYS A 119 6.71 12.22 -7.71
C LYS A 119 6.15 10.81 -7.81
N LYS A 120 5.60 10.45 -8.96
CA LYS A 120 4.84 9.22 -9.21
C LYS A 120 5.51 7.91 -8.80
N ASN A 121 6.83 7.86 -8.70
CA ASN A 121 7.52 6.61 -8.35
C ASN A 121 7.77 6.46 -6.84
N GLU A 122 7.55 7.50 -6.04
CA GLU A 122 7.88 7.43 -4.62
C GLU A 122 7.04 6.41 -3.85
N GLN A 123 5.82 6.12 -4.31
CA GLN A 123 4.91 5.12 -3.73
C GLN A 123 4.61 3.94 -4.65
N ALA A 124 5.48 3.67 -5.62
CA ALA A 124 5.25 2.66 -6.64
C ALA A 124 4.96 1.25 -6.10
N TYR A 125 5.51 0.88 -4.95
CA TYR A 125 5.30 -0.43 -4.36
C TYR A 125 3.91 -0.57 -3.76
N ILE A 126 3.49 0.41 -2.96
CA ILE A 126 2.15 0.39 -2.36
C ILE A 126 1.06 0.55 -3.43
N GLU A 127 1.28 1.40 -4.45
CA GLU A 127 0.38 1.52 -5.59
C GLU A 127 0.23 0.18 -6.35
N SER A 128 1.34 -0.54 -6.52
CA SER A 128 1.34 -1.87 -7.15
C SER A 128 0.59 -2.89 -6.30
N PHE A 129 0.77 -2.87 -4.99
CA PHE A 129 0.04 -3.72 -4.06
C PHE A 129 -1.46 -3.40 -4.05
N ASN A 130 -1.83 -2.13 -3.96
CA ASN A 130 -3.22 -1.68 -4.02
C ASN A 130 -3.92 -2.12 -5.31
N ARG A 131 -3.20 -2.12 -6.43
CA ARG A 131 -3.70 -2.67 -7.70
C ARG A 131 -3.91 -4.18 -7.63
N THR A 132 -3.02 -4.91 -6.96
CA THR A 132 -3.15 -6.35 -6.73
C THR A 132 -4.36 -6.65 -5.84
N LEU A 133 -4.53 -5.92 -4.73
CA LEU A 133 -5.68 -6.04 -3.83
C LEU A 133 -7.01 -5.84 -4.60
N ARG A 134 -7.07 -4.82 -5.47
CA ARG A 134 -8.25 -4.62 -6.32
C ARG A 134 -8.46 -5.78 -7.30
N LYS A 135 -7.43 -6.22 -8.00
CA LYS A 135 -7.57 -7.23 -9.05
C LYS A 135 -7.88 -8.62 -8.52
N GLU A 136 -7.34 -8.96 -7.37
CA GLU A 136 -7.31 -10.34 -6.87
C GLU A 136 -8.20 -10.57 -5.63
N CYS A 137 -8.76 -9.50 -5.04
CA CYS A 137 -9.60 -9.58 -3.85
C CYS A 137 -10.87 -8.71 -3.95
N LEU A 138 -10.74 -7.41 -3.79
CA LEU A 138 -11.87 -6.50 -3.59
C LEU A 138 -12.53 -5.98 -4.89
N GLY A 139 -11.91 -6.16 -6.04
CA GLY A 139 -12.44 -5.63 -7.29
C GLY A 139 -12.36 -4.09 -7.39
N TRP A 140 -13.16 -3.54 -8.32
CA TRP A 140 -13.21 -2.11 -8.62
C TRP A 140 -14.54 -1.46 -8.22
N GLY A 141 -15.40 -2.23 -7.54
CA GLY A 141 -16.70 -1.78 -7.07
C GLY A 141 -16.63 -0.89 -5.84
N THR A 142 -17.80 -0.55 -5.36
CA THR A 142 -18.02 0.17 -4.12
C THR A 142 -18.75 -0.74 -3.12
N TYR A 143 -18.46 -0.56 -1.85
CA TYR A 143 -19.06 -1.33 -0.76
C TYR A 143 -19.70 -0.40 0.27
N HIS A 144 -20.65 -0.92 1.00
CA HIS A 144 -21.26 -0.30 2.16
C HIS A 144 -20.63 -0.82 3.45
N VAL A 145 -20.81 -0.10 4.55
CA VAL A 145 -20.26 -0.48 5.86
C VAL A 145 -20.76 -1.87 6.32
N GLU A 146 -21.98 -2.22 5.93
CA GLU A 146 -22.63 -3.50 6.20
C GLU A 146 -21.93 -4.69 5.54
N ASP A 147 -21.13 -4.44 4.51
CA ASP A 147 -20.33 -5.46 3.83
C ASP A 147 -19.08 -5.88 4.61
N LEU A 148 -18.62 -5.09 5.58
CA LEU A 148 -17.39 -5.34 6.34
C LEU A 148 -17.30 -6.76 6.93
N PRO A 149 -18.34 -7.34 7.56
CA PRO A 149 -18.27 -8.70 8.11
C PRO A 149 -17.95 -9.77 7.07
N ARG A 150 -18.34 -9.56 5.81
CA ARG A 150 -18.05 -10.45 4.69
C ARG A 150 -16.65 -10.17 4.11
N LEU A 151 -16.29 -8.91 3.95
CA LEU A 151 -15.05 -8.51 3.28
C LEU A 151 -13.79 -8.80 4.13
N ILE A 152 -13.87 -8.68 5.45
CA ILE A 152 -12.73 -8.90 6.34
C ILE A 152 -12.15 -10.31 6.18
N PRO A 153 -12.92 -11.40 6.25
CA PRO A 153 -12.40 -12.75 6.00
C PRO A 153 -11.85 -12.94 4.58
N GLU A 154 -12.48 -12.31 3.57
CA GLU A 154 -11.98 -12.36 2.19
C GLU A 154 -10.58 -11.75 2.07
N VAL A 155 -10.35 -10.60 2.73
CA VAL A 155 -9.03 -9.95 2.78
C VAL A 155 -8.01 -10.81 3.51
N HIS A 156 -8.37 -11.46 4.62
CA HIS A 156 -7.46 -12.37 5.32
C HIS A 156 -7.05 -13.54 4.44
N THR A 157 -8.01 -14.21 3.79
CA THR A 157 -7.73 -15.29 2.84
C THR A 157 -6.84 -14.82 1.67
N PHE A 158 -7.08 -13.60 1.18
CA PHE A 158 -6.21 -13.01 0.15
C PHE A 158 -4.78 -12.80 0.67
N LEU A 159 -4.62 -12.27 1.90
CA LEU A 159 -3.30 -12.04 2.50
C LEU A 159 -2.53 -13.34 2.72
N ASP A 160 -3.19 -14.40 3.18
CA ASP A 160 -2.58 -15.73 3.34
C ASP A 160 -2.04 -16.23 1.99
N ARG A 161 -2.90 -16.23 0.95
CA ARG A 161 -2.48 -16.60 -0.41
C ARG A 161 -1.37 -15.69 -0.95
N TYR A 162 -1.45 -14.39 -0.69
CA TYR A 162 -0.45 -13.40 -1.12
C TYR A 162 0.92 -13.69 -0.52
N HIS A 163 0.98 -14.06 0.76
CA HIS A 163 2.22 -14.31 1.48
C HIS A 163 2.81 -15.70 1.20
N ASP A 164 1.97 -16.73 1.14
CA ASP A 164 2.43 -18.10 1.15
C ASP A 164 2.55 -18.71 -0.26
N HIS A 165 1.73 -18.21 -1.21
CA HIS A 165 1.59 -18.87 -2.51
C HIS A 165 1.83 -17.94 -3.70
N ARG A 166 1.61 -16.64 -3.57
CA ARG A 166 1.71 -15.72 -4.70
C ARG A 166 3.16 -15.36 -5.02
N PRO A 167 3.72 -15.77 -6.18
CA PRO A 167 5.08 -15.41 -6.54
C PRO A 167 5.19 -13.92 -6.89
N HIS A 168 6.30 -13.30 -6.50
CA HIS A 168 6.61 -11.89 -6.76
C HIS A 168 7.82 -11.76 -7.68
N LEU A 169 7.61 -11.12 -8.84
CA LEU A 169 8.69 -10.84 -9.80
C LEU A 169 9.82 -9.96 -9.23
N GLY A 170 9.52 -9.17 -8.21
CA GLY A 170 10.52 -8.30 -7.56
C GLY A 170 11.35 -8.99 -6.48
N LEU A 171 11.15 -10.28 -6.22
CA LEU A 171 11.98 -11.09 -5.33
C LEU A 171 12.86 -12.02 -6.16
N VAL A 172 14.13 -12.16 -5.77
CA VAL A 172 15.10 -13.01 -6.46
C VAL A 172 15.62 -14.07 -5.48
N PRO A 173 15.42 -15.37 -5.77
CA PRO A 173 14.59 -15.92 -6.84
C PRO A 173 13.11 -15.53 -6.68
N MET A 174 12.34 -15.61 -7.76
CA MET A 174 10.90 -15.32 -7.73
C MET A 174 10.20 -16.30 -6.77
N ARG A 175 9.60 -15.78 -5.71
CA ARG A 175 8.98 -16.54 -4.63
C ARG A 175 7.88 -15.75 -3.93
N PRO A 176 7.02 -16.38 -3.13
CA PRO A 176 6.15 -15.66 -2.20
C PRO A 176 6.95 -14.88 -1.15
N PRO A 177 6.38 -13.85 -0.52
CA PRO A 177 7.01 -13.09 0.57
C PRO A 177 7.42 -13.97 1.75
N LEU A 178 6.56 -14.91 2.13
CA LEU A 178 6.76 -15.89 3.21
C LEU A 178 6.56 -17.30 2.66
N PRO A 179 7.52 -17.85 1.90
CA PRO A 179 7.35 -19.21 1.40
C PRO A 179 7.15 -20.18 2.56
N ALA A 180 6.22 -21.12 2.40
CA ALA A 180 6.06 -22.21 3.34
C ALA A 180 7.43 -22.87 3.59
N PRO A 181 7.76 -23.28 4.84
CA PRO A 181 8.99 -24.00 5.09
C PRO A 181 9.03 -25.20 4.14
N SER A 182 10.11 -25.30 3.37
CA SER A 182 10.34 -26.49 2.53
C SER A 182 10.24 -27.71 3.44
N ALA A 183 9.38 -28.66 3.09
CA ALA A 183 9.42 -29.96 3.73
C ALA A 183 10.88 -30.44 3.64
N GLN A 184 11.53 -30.61 4.78
CA GLN A 184 12.83 -31.24 4.80
C GLN A 184 12.60 -32.64 4.24
N GLU A 185 13.20 -32.92 3.11
CA GLU A 185 13.33 -34.28 2.63
C GLU A 185 14.22 -35.01 3.66
N ASP A 186 13.58 -35.86 4.48
CA ASP A 186 14.24 -36.80 5.35
C ASP A 186 14.87 -37.92 4.51
#